data_7dcd8d391574ed3e7792faa2e4dbcce6
#
_entry.id   7dcd8d391574ed3e7792faa2e4dbcce6
#
_cell.length_a   1.000
_cell.length_b   1.000
_cell.length_c   1.000
_cell.angle_alpha   90.00
_cell.angle_beta   90.00
_cell.angle_gamma   90.00
#
_symmetry.space_group_name_H-M   'P 1'
#
loop_
_entity.id
_entity.type
_entity.pdbx_description
1 polymer ?
#
loop_
_entity_poly.entity_id
_entity_poly.type
_entity_poly.pdbx_seq_one_letter_code
_entity_poly.pdbx_strand_id
1 'polypeptide(L)'
;MRAKAWRHFLTITHHRLVVMRHCFAVGLYRQGLTHDLSKYSWTEFRVGAKYYSGTHSPNVEEREELGYSAAWLHHKGRNKHHFEYWVDYRPGTRVYVALEMPPRYLAEMCMDRIAACKIYHGKDYTDKDPYEYLMHAKDTSSMNARTRAQLTFLLDLLAREGEKAMFAYIREHVLTGEDILSREGIEPDTTKEPPFSQA
;
A
#
# COMPACT_ATOMS: atom_id res chain seq x y z
N MET A 1 25.88 12.66 5.71
CA MET A 1 24.80 12.15 6.56
C MET A 1 23.67 13.17 6.75
N ARG A 2 23.90 14.40 7.26
CA ARG A 2 22.83 15.40 7.48
C ARG A 2 22.00 15.74 6.25
N ALA A 3 22.62 15.90 5.07
CA ALA A 3 21.90 16.18 3.82
C ALA A 3 20.96 15.05 3.38
N LYS A 4 21.35 13.77 3.54
CA LYS A 4 20.50 12.62 3.25
C LYS A 4 19.28 12.57 4.20
N ALA A 5 19.50 12.79 5.50
CA ALA A 5 18.44 12.81 6.49
C ALA A 5 17.42 13.92 6.20
N TRP A 6 17.87 15.10 5.81
CA TRP A 6 16.98 16.21 5.43
C TRP A 6 16.17 15.90 4.17
N ARG A 7 16.83 15.37 3.13
CA ARG A 7 16.13 14.95 1.90
C ARG A 7 15.10 13.85 2.18
N HIS A 8 15.48 12.85 2.98
CA HIS A 8 14.55 11.80 3.40
C HIS A 8 13.35 12.38 4.14
N PHE A 9 13.58 13.29 5.10
CA PHE A 9 12.49 13.98 5.81
C PHE A 9 11.53 14.70 4.85
N LEU A 10 12.06 15.43 3.87
CA LEU A 10 11.24 16.12 2.88
C LEU A 10 10.44 15.13 2.02
N THR A 11 11.07 14.03 1.59
CA THR A 11 10.40 13.01 0.77
C THR A 11 9.24 12.35 1.53
N ILE A 12 9.45 11.88 2.76
CA ILE A 12 8.36 11.26 3.55
C ILE A 12 7.25 12.25 3.90
N THR A 13 7.61 13.51 4.14
CA THR A 13 6.62 14.56 4.43
C THR A 13 5.81 14.90 3.19
N HIS A 14 6.44 15.04 2.03
CA HIS A 14 5.74 15.27 0.76
C HIS A 14 4.81 14.09 0.42
N HIS A 15 5.30 12.85 0.53
CA HIS A 15 4.48 11.65 0.34
C HIS A 15 3.23 11.67 1.23
N ARG A 16 3.39 11.90 2.53
CA ARG A 16 2.26 11.98 3.46
C ARG A 16 1.25 13.07 3.11
N LEU A 17 1.71 14.24 2.66
CA LEU A 17 0.81 15.32 2.23
C LEU A 17 0.01 14.94 0.97
N VAL A 18 0.62 14.22 0.04
CA VAL A 18 -0.08 13.70 -1.15
C VAL A 18 -1.12 12.66 -0.73
N VAL A 19 -0.74 11.66 0.09
CA VAL A 19 -1.70 10.66 0.61
C VAL A 19 -2.83 11.32 1.39
N MET A 20 -2.53 12.29 2.24
CA MET A 20 -3.54 13.02 3.01
C MET A 20 -4.56 13.70 2.09
N ARG A 21 -4.11 14.35 1.01
CA ARG A 21 -5.01 14.99 0.03
C ARG A 21 -5.93 13.96 -0.64
N HIS A 22 -5.37 12.83 -1.08
CA HIS A 22 -6.13 11.76 -1.72
C HIS A 22 -7.13 11.14 -0.73
N CYS A 23 -6.71 10.83 0.49
CA CYS A 23 -7.59 10.33 1.54
C CYS A 23 -8.73 11.30 1.83
N PHE A 24 -8.46 12.61 1.90
CA PHE A 24 -9.50 13.63 2.12
C PHE A 24 -10.48 13.69 0.94
N ALA A 25 -10.00 13.54 -0.29
CA ALA A 25 -10.84 13.52 -1.47
C ALA A 25 -11.85 12.36 -1.48
N VAL A 26 -11.55 11.26 -0.76
CA VAL A 26 -12.46 10.12 -0.62
C VAL A 26 -13.16 10.05 0.76
N GLY A 27 -12.96 11.05 1.64
CA GLY A 27 -13.61 11.11 2.96
C GLY A 27 -12.88 10.36 4.08
N LEU A 28 -11.67 9.89 3.86
CA LEU A 28 -10.82 9.18 4.84
C LEU A 28 -9.97 10.16 5.66
N TYR A 29 -10.62 11.09 6.38
CA TYR A 29 -9.92 12.17 7.10
C TYR A 29 -8.94 11.66 8.16
N ARG A 30 -9.38 10.70 8.99
CA ARG A 30 -8.53 10.13 10.05
C ARG A 30 -7.31 9.44 9.47
N GLN A 31 -7.49 8.58 8.47
CA GLN A 31 -6.39 7.89 7.81
C GLN A 31 -5.42 8.89 7.18
N GLY A 32 -5.91 9.90 6.46
CA GLY A 32 -5.05 10.91 5.85
C GLY A 32 -4.19 11.67 6.88
N LEU A 33 -4.75 12.00 8.05
CA LEU A 33 -4.00 12.68 9.11
C LEU A 33 -2.95 11.77 9.77
N THR A 34 -3.26 10.49 9.96
CA THR A 34 -2.42 9.55 10.71
C THR A 34 -1.54 8.66 9.83
N HIS A 35 -1.73 8.70 8.50
CA HIS A 35 -0.97 7.92 7.55
C HIS A 35 0.52 8.04 7.81
N ASP A 36 1.19 6.91 7.93
CA ASP A 36 2.64 6.79 8.01
C ASP A 36 3.35 7.66 9.06
N LEU A 37 2.67 8.04 10.15
CA LEU A 37 3.31 8.74 11.26
C LEU A 37 4.50 7.96 11.84
N SER A 38 4.48 6.63 11.72
CA SER A 38 5.57 5.76 12.17
C SER A 38 6.89 6.04 11.47
N LYS A 39 6.89 6.56 10.23
CA LYS A 39 8.09 6.94 9.46
C LYS A 39 8.95 8.00 10.15
N TYR A 40 8.37 8.78 11.08
CA TYR A 40 9.12 9.75 11.89
C TYR A 40 9.67 9.14 13.18
N SER A 41 9.35 7.89 13.51
CA SER A 41 9.96 7.18 14.64
C SER A 41 11.46 6.99 14.40
N TRP A 42 12.23 6.94 15.49
CA TRP A 42 13.68 6.70 15.37
C TRP A 42 14.01 5.39 14.64
N THR A 43 13.19 4.34 14.84
CA THR A 43 13.37 3.02 14.22
C THR A 43 13.33 3.10 12.69
N GLU A 44 12.36 3.81 12.12
CA GLU A 44 12.21 3.93 10.66
C GLU A 44 13.05 5.08 10.10
N PHE A 45 13.05 6.25 10.76
CA PHE A 45 13.70 7.44 10.25
C PHE A 45 15.22 7.28 10.10
N ARG A 46 15.91 6.67 11.09
CA ARG A 46 17.37 6.47 11.01
C ARG A 46 17.77 5.56 9.84
N VAL A 47 16.98 4.51 9.60
CA VAL A 47 17.19 3.59 8.48
C VAL A 47 16.92 4.31 7.17
N GLY A 48 15.80 4.99 7.08
CA GLY A 48 15.47 5.81 5.92
C GLY A 48 16.56 6.83 5.59
N ALA A 49 17.10 7.53 6.59
CA ALA A 49 18.19 8.49 6.40
C ALA A 49 19.52 7.83 5.99
N LYS A 50 19.82 6.61 6.49
CA LYS A 50 21.03 5.85 6.11
C LYS A 50 20.98 5.45 4.65
N TYR A 51 19.86 4.85 4.21
CA TYR A 51 19.72 4.21 2.90
C TYR A 51 19.06 5.09 1.84
N TYR A 52 18.79 6.35 2.12
CA TYR A 52 18.13 7.25 1.17
C TYR A 52 18.91 7.39 -0.14
N SER A 53 18.27 7.00 -1.25
CA SER A 53 18.76 7.17 -2.62
C SER A 53 17.99 8.27 -3.38
N GLY A 54 16.71 8.46 -3.06
CA GLY A 54 15.78 9.36 -3.75
C GLY A 54 15.05 8.72 -4.94
N THR A 55 15.39 7.50 -5.31
CA THR A 55 14.83 6.80 -6.49
C THR A 55 13.89 5.66 -6.13
N HIS A 56 14.02 5.09 -4.93
CA HIS A 56 13.19 4.01 -4.42
C HIS A 56 13.16 4.00 -2.89
N SER A 57 12.37 3.09 -2.31
CA SER A 57 12.24 2.96 -0.86
C SER A 57 13.56 2.54 -0.21
N PRO A 58 14.02 3.22 0.86
CA PRO A 58 15.22 2.83 1.62
C PRO A 58 15.18 1.40 2.19
N ASN A 59 13.98 0.82 2.35
CA ASN A 59 13.81 -0.55 2.83
C ASN A 59 14.37 -1.61 1.87
N VAL A 60 14.50 -1.29 0.58
CA VAL A 60 15.11 -2.16 -0.43
C VAL A 60 16.59 -2.34 -0.12
N GLU A 61 17.30 -1.23 0.02
CA GLU A 61 18.73 -1.21 0.35
C GLU A 61 19.03 -1.90 1.70
N GLU A 62 18.17 -1.69 2.71
CA GLU A 62 18.33 -2.38 4.00
C GLU A 62 18.20 -3.90 3.85
N ARG A 63 17.25 -4.38 3.01
CA ARG A 63 17.11 -5.82 2.73
C ARG A 63 18.32 -6.39 1.99
N GLU A 64 18.86 -5.66 1.03
CA GLU A 64 20.03 -6.09 0.26
C GLU A 64 21.26 -6.20 1.16
N GLU A 65 21.45 -5.26 2.10
CA GLU A 65 22.60 -5.28 3.03
C GLU A 65 22.45 -6.33 4.14
N LEU A 66 21.22 -6.50 4.70
CA LEU A 66 21.01 -7.27 5.93
C LEU A 66 20.20 -8.56 5.74
N GLY A 67 19.67 -8.84 4.54
CA GLY A 67 18.75 -9.94 4.26
C GLY A 67 17.31 -9.70 4.69
N TYR A 68 17.04 -8.62 5.42
CA TYR A 68 15.70 -8.19 5.84
C TYR A 68 15.67 -6.67 6.11
N SER A 69 14.48 -6.09 6.27
CA SER A 69 14.34 -4.69 6.69
C SER A 69 13.62 -4.59 8.03
N ALA A 70 14.37 -4.19 9.08
CA ALA A 70 13.80 -3.94 10.40
C ALA A 70 12.86 -2.72 10.38
N ALA A 71 13.18 -1.70 9.58
CA ALA A 71 12.30 -0.56 9.38
C ALA A 71 10.97 -0.99 8.74
N TRP A 72 10.98 -1.88 7.75
CA TRP A 72 9.77 -2.40 7.13
C TRP A 72 8.93 -3.24 8.10
N LEU A 73 9.55 -4.13 8.87
CA LEU A 73 8.85 -4.92 9.89
C LEU A 73 8.14 -4.03 10.92
N HIS A 74 8.83 -2.96 11.36
CA HIS A 74 8.23 -1.97 12.25
C HIS A 74 7.07 -1.22 11.58
N HIS A 75 7.27 -0.83 10.32
CA HIS A 75 6.32 -0.05 9.53
C HIS A 75 5.02 -0.83 9.26
N LYS A 76 5.13 -2.00 8.62
CA LYS A 76 3.95 -2.81 8.27
C LYS A 76 3.15 -3.28 9.48
N GLY A 77 3.80 -3.48 10.63
CA GLY A 77 3.12 -3.85 11.88
C GLY A 77 2.31 -2.72 12.53
N ARG A 78 2.45 -1.47 12.06
CA ARG A 78 1.76 -0.28 12.60
C ARG A 78 0.81 0.36 11.63
N ASN A 79 0.92 0.05 10.35
CA ASN A 79 0.18 0.70 9.28
C ASN A 79 -0.73 -0.31 8.58
N LYS A 80 -2.03 -0.23 8.90
CA LYS A 80 -3.05 -1.20 8.47
C LYS A 80 -3.38 -1.13 6.98
N HIS A 81 -2.88 -0.14 6.24
CA HIS A 81 -3.00 -0.07 4.79
C HIS A 81 -1.99 -0.97 4.05
N HIS A 82 -1.08 -1.63 4.77
CA HIS A 82 -0.23 -2.68 4.23
C HIS A 82 -0.89 -4.05 4.39
N PHE A 83 -0.98 -4.81 3.29
CA PHE A 83 -1.65 -6.11 3.31
C PHE A 83 -0.94 -7.14 4.20
N GLU A 84 0.37 -7.00 4.41
CA GLU A 84 1.16 -7.86 5.29
C GLU A 84 0.81 -7.71 6.78
N TYR A 85 0.09 -6.65 7.16
CA TYR A 85 -0.50 -6.51 8.49
C TYR A 85 -1.63 -7.54 8.71
N TRP A 86 -2.34 -7.92 7.62
CA TRP A 86 -3.54 -8.75 7.64
C TRP A 86 -3.21 -10.24 7.45
N VAL A 87 -2.24 -10.74 8.22
CA VAL A 87 -1.87 -12.15 8.26
C VAL A 87 -1.98 -12.64 9.69
N ASP A 88 -2.75 -13.71 9.91
CA ASP A 88 -2.98 -14.29 11.24
C ASP A 88 -3.13 -15.81 11.15
N TYR A 89 -3.19 -16.48 12.29
CA TYR A 89 -3.43 -17.90 12.34
C TYR A 89 -4.91 -18.23 12.10
N ARG A 90 -5.15 -19.30 11.32
CA ARG A 90 -6.49 -19.89 11.24
C ARG A 90 -6.82 -20.50 12.62
N PRO A 91 -8.01 -20.18 13.22
CA PRO A 91 -8.41 -20.75 14.50
C PRO A 91 -8.32 -22.27 14.54
N GLY A 92 -7.73 -22.81 15.60
CA GLY A 92 -7.56 -24.26 15.79
C GLY A 92 -6.45 -24.90 14.96
N THR A 93 -5.67 -24.11 14.23
CA THR A 93 -4.54 -24.60 13.40
C THR A 93 -3.25 -23.86 13.71
N ARG A 94 -2.13 -24.30 13.09
CA ARG A 94 -0.86 -23.56 13.08
C ARG A 94 -0.57 -22.97 11.70
N VAL A 95 -1.62 -22.78 10.89
CA VAL A 95 -1.51 -22.29 9.52
C VAL A 95 -1.76 -20.80 9.48
N TYR A 96 -0.84 -20.03 8.91
CA TYR A 96 -1.04 -18.62 8.62
C TYR A 96 -1.99 -18.46 7.45
N VAL A 97 -2.87 -17.48 7.56
CA VAL A 97 -3.81 -17.10 6.49
C VAL A 97 -3.77 -15.61 6.25
N ALA A 98 -3.92 -15.20 5.00
CA ALA A 98 -4.12 -13.81 4.64
C ALA A 98 -5.60 -13.44 4.79
N LEU A 99 -5.88 -12.42 5.57
CA LEU A 99 -7.23 -11.89 5.80
C LEU A 99 -7.58 -10.82 4.78
N GLU A 100 -8.86 -10.76 4.39
CA GLU A 100 -9.36 -9.68 3.55
C GLU A 100 -9.23 -8.32 4.26
N MET A 101 -8.70 -7.34 3.56
CA MET A 101 -8.53 -6.00 4.11
C MET A 101 -9.89 -5.29 4.22
N PRO A 102 -10.19 -4.64 5.35
CA PRO A 102 -11.38 -3.80 5.43
C PRO A 102 -11.35 -2.65 4.41
N PRO A 103 -12.51 -2.27 3.84
CA PRO A 103 -12.60 -1.31 2.72
C PRO A 103 -11.82 -0.01 2.92
N ARG A 104 -11.83 0.56 4.14
CA ARG A 104 -11.11 1.81 4.46
C ARG A 104 -9.59 1.69 4.31
N TYR A 105 -9.02 0.52 4.61
CA TYR A 105 -7.58 0.29 4.51
C TYR A 105 -7.17 -0.10 3.10
N LEU A 106 -8.04 -0.79 2.36
CA LEU A 106 -7.89 -1.00 0.93
C LEU A 106 -7.85 0.35 0.19
N ALA A 107 -8.79 1.25 0.47
CA ALA A 107 -8.81 2.58 -0.11
C ALA A 107 -7.56 3.39 0.27
N GLU A 108 -7.12 3.36 1.54
CA GLU A 108 -5.87 3.99 1.97
C GLU A 108 -4.65 3.41 1.25
N MET A 109 -4.57 2.09 1.05
CA MET A 109 -3.51 1.44 0.27
C MET A 109 -3.48 1.93 -1.18
N CYS A 110 -4.64 2.15 -1.81
CA CYS A 110 -4.70 2.75 -3.15
C CYS A 110 -4.10 4.16 -3.15
N MET A 111 -4.49 5.01 -2.18
CA MET A 111 -3.97 6.38 -2.06
C MET A 111 -2.46 6.41 -1.84
N ASP A 112 -1.94 5.49 -1.02
CA ASP A 112 -0.51 5.31 -0.76
C ASP A 112 0.26 4.94 -2.03
N ARG A 113 -0.23 3.96 -2.81
CA ARG A 113 0.40 3.54 -4.07
C ARG A 113 0.45 4.64 -5.11
N ILE A 114 -0.65 5.38 -5.28
CA ILE A 114 -0.69 6.54 -6.19
C ILE A 114 0.35 7.59 -5.75
N ALA A 115 0.38 7.91 -4.46
CA ALA A 115 1.32 8.89 -3.93
C ALA A 115 2.77 8.44 -4.09
N ALA A 116 3.08 7.16 -3.83
CA ALA A 116 4.42 6.60 -4.02
C ALA A 116 4.88 6.73 -5.48
N CYS A 117 4.04 6.34 -6.45
CA CYS A 117 4.36 6.50 -7.87
C CYS A 117 4.57 7.97 -8.24
N LYS A 118 3.72 8.90 -7.76
CA LYS A 118 3.91 10.34 -8.00
C LYS A 118 5.23 10.87 -7.44
N ILE A 119 5.65 10.41 -6.28
CA ILE A 119 6.91 10.84 -5.65
C ILE A 119 8.13 10.32 -6.40
N TYR A 120 8.12 9.05 -6.82
CA TYR A 120 9.29 8.43 -7.44
C TYR A 120 9.39 8.70 -8.95
N HIS A 121 8.28 8.82 -9.68
CA HIS A 121 8.27 9.15 -11.10
C HIS A 121 8.24 10.67 -11.36
N GLY A 122 7.81 11.47 -10.37
CA GLY A 122 7.78 12.93 -10.49
C GLY A 122 6.95 13.40 -11.69
N LYS A 123 7.57 14.16 -12.59
CA LYS A 123 6.92 14.71 -13.80
C LYS A 123 6.53 13.63 -14.83
N ASP A 124 7.13 12.46 -14.76
CA ASP A 124 6.90 11.36 -15.71
C ASP A 124 5.79 10.41 -15.21
N TYR A 125 5.16 10.70 -14.05
CA TYR A 125 4.04 9.95 -13.51
C TYR A 125 2.85 9.93 -14.48
N THR A 126 2.24 8.75 -14.58
CA THR A 126 0.96 8.53 -15.26
C THR A 126 0.03 7.71 -14.36
N ASP A 127 -1.27 7.81 -14.57
CA ASP A 127 -2.28 7.05 -13.83
C ASP A 127 -2.19 5.52 -14.06
N LYS A 128 -1.37 5.06 -15.02
CA LYS A 128 -1.08 3.63 -15.26
C LYS A 128 -0.01 3.08 -14.32
N ASP A 129 0.88 3.92 -13.82
CA ASP A 129 2.05 3.49 -13.05
C ASP A 129 1.69 2.64 -11.82
N PRO A 130 0.67 2.97 -10.99
CA PRO A 130 0.30 2.15 -9.84
C PRO A 130 -0.20 0.75 -10.23
N TYR A 131 -0.91 0.62 -11.36
CA TYR A 131 -1.35 -0.66 -11.88
C TYR A 131 -0.18 -1.49 -12.40
N GLU A 132 0.68 -0.90 -13.24
CA GLU A 132 1.87 -1.56 -13.78
C GLU A 132 2.81 -2.01 -12.65
N TYR A 133 3.02 -1.17 -11.63
CA TYR A 133 3.79 -1.54 -10.47
C TYR A 133 3.22 -2.77 -9.74
N LEU A 134 1.88 -2.85 -9.58
CA LEU A 134 1.23 -4.01 -8.99
C LEU A 134 1.43 -5.27 -9.84
N MET A 135 1.28 -5.17 -11.17
CA MET A 135 1.43 -6.30 -12.09
C MET A 135 2.86 -6.85 -12.12
N HIS A 136 3.86 -5.99 -11.96
CA HIS A 136 5.28 -6.38 -11.93
C HIS A 136 5.80 -6.73 -10.53
N ALA A 137 5.00 -6.51 -9.49
CA ALA A 137 5.42 -6.84 -8.12
C ALA A 137 5.62 -8.36 -7.95
N LYS A 138 6.85 -8.74 -7.63
CA LYS A 138 7.26 -10.16 -7.49
C LYS A 138 6.62 -10.85 -6.29
N ASP A 139 6.19 -10.08 -5.29
CA ASP A 139 5.68 -10.64 -4.03
C ASP A 139 4.35 -9.99 -3.61
N THR A 140 3.28 -10.56 -4.13
CA THR A 140 1.92 -10.36 -3.59
C THR A 140 1.37 -11.67 -3.02
N SER A 141 2.24 -12.67 -2.81
CA SER A 141 1.84 -14.01 -2.37
C SER A 141 1.19 -14.03 -0.99
N SER A 142 1.52 -13.06 -0.12
CA SER A 142 0.90 -12.92 1.20
C SER A 142 -0.38 -12.05 1.20
N MET A 143 -0.87 -11.62 0.04
CA MET A 143 -2.11 -10.86 -0.07
C MET A 143 -3.31 -11.79 -0.25
N ASN A 144 -4.38 -11.56 0.52
CA ASN A 144 -5.64 -12.27 0.34
C ASN A 144 -6.18 -12.10 -1.09
N ALA A 145 -6.76 -13.16 -1.68
CA ALA A 145 -7.21 -13.16 -3.07
C ALA A 145 -8.25 -12.10 -3.38
N ARG A 146 -9.24 -11.90 -2.48
CA ARG A 146 -10.27 -10.86 -2.67
C ARG A 146 -9.65 -9.46 -2.60
N THR A 147 -8.78 -9.20 -1.62
CA THR A 147 -8.04 -7.93 -1.53
C THR A 147 -7.24 -7.64 -2.78
N ARG A 148 -6.56 -8.66 -3.34
CA ARG A 148 -5.79 -8.53 -4.58
C ARG A 148 -6.69 -8.19 -5.76
N ALA A 149 -7.81 -8.90 -5.92
CA ALA A 149 -8.76 -8.65 -6.99
C ALA A 149 -9.36 -7.23 -6.91
N GLN A 150 -9.78 -6.81 -5.71
CA GLN A 150 -10.28 -5.45 -5.46
C GLN A 150 -9.24 -4.38 -5.76
N LEU A 151 -8.00 -4.56 -5.30
CA LEU A 151 -6.90 -3.64 -5.58
C LEU A 151 -6.60 -3.54 -7.07
N THR A 152 -6.54 -4.70 -7.74
CA THR A 152 -6.29 -4.77 -9.19
C THR A 152 -7.35 -4.02 -9.96
N PHE A 153 -8.62 -4.25 -9.65
CA PHE A 153 -9.74 -3.55 -10.27
C PHE A 153 -9.66 -2.02 -10.07
N LEU A 154 -9.41 -1.57 -8.83
CA LEU A 154 -9.34 -0.13 -8.54
C LEU A 154 -8.16 0.56 -9.24
N LEU A 155 -7.00 -0.10 -9.31
CA LEU A 155 -5.84 0.47 -10.02
C LEU A 155 -6.00 0.39 -11.55
N ASP A 156 -6.72 -0.60 -12.09
CA ASP A 156 -7.09 -0.65 -13.50
C ASP A 156 -8.09 0.47 -13.84
N LEU A 157 -9.08 0.72 -12.97
CA LEU A 157 -10.01 1.85 -13.11
C LEU A 157 -9.26 3.19 -13.12
N LEU A 158 -8.26 3.37 -12.21
CA LEU A 158 -7.37 4.52 -12.24
C LEU A 158 -6.66 4.67 -13.58
N ALA A 159 -6.05 3.57 -14.08
CA ALA A 159 -5.28 3.57 -15.32
C ALA A 159 -6.11 3.92 -16.55
N ARG A 160 -7.39 3.53 -16.57
CA ARG A 160 -8.32 3.76 -17.68
C ARG A 160 -9.05 5.10 -17.62
N GLU A 161 -9.47 5.51 -16.43
CA GLU A 161 -10.44 6.62 -16.25
C GLU A 161 -9.91 7.75 -15.37
N GLY A 162 -8.74 7.58 -14.75
CA GLY A 162 -8.06 8.60 -13.95
C GLY A 162 -8.57 8.69 -12.52
N GLU A 163 -7.88 9.53 -11.73
CA GLU A 163 -8.13 9.69 -10.29
C GLU A 163 -9.55 10.08 -9.93
N LYS A 164 -10.16 10.98 -10.73
CA LYS A 164 -11.51 11.50 -10.43
C LYS A 164 -12.54 10.37 -10.43
N ALA A 165 -12.50 9.50 -11.43
CA ALA A 165 -13.42 8.37 -11.56
C ALA A 165 -13.19 7.35 -10.45
N MET A 166 -11.93 6.94 -10.22
CA MET A 166 -11.58 6.02 -9.16
C MET A 166 -11.98 6.54 -7.77
N PHE A 167 -11.76 7.82 -7.48
CA PHE A 167 -12.12 8.41 -6.18
C PHE A 167 -13.64 8.48 -5.98
N ALA A 168 -14.40 8.75 -7.04
CA ALA A 168 -15.86 8.68 -7.00
C ALA A 168 -16.31 7.24 -6.69
N TYR A 169 -15.78 6.26 -7.42
CA TYR A 169 -16.09 4.85 -7.20
C TYR A 169 -15.78 4.38 -5.77
N ILE A 170 -14.62 4.79 -5.23
CA ILE A 170 -14.25 4.46 -3.84
C ILE A 170 -15.27 5.02 -2.84
N ARG A 171 -15.70 6.28 -2.99
CA ARG A 171 -16.71 6.87 -2.10
C ARG A 171 -18.07 6.18 -2.20
N GLU A 172 -18.49 5.88 -3.41
CA GLU A 172 -19.84 5.43 -3.71
C GLU A 172 -20.06 3.93 -3.46
N HIS A 173 -18.98 3.14 -3.59
CA HIS A 173 -19.08 1.68 -3.54
C HIS A 173 -18.17 1.05 -2.49
N VAL A 174 -16.88 1.39 -2.47
CA VAL A 174 -15.92 0.74 -1.55
C VAL A 174 -16.18 1.13 -0.10
N LEU A 175 -16.31 2.42 0.19
CA LEU A 175 -16.46 2.91 1.58
C LEU A 175 -17.87 2.70 2.15
N THR A 176 -18.84 2.38 1.33
CA THR A 176 -20.18 1.95 1.77
C THR A 176 -20.20 0.50 2.24
N GLY A 177 -19.14 -0.27 1.96
CA GLY A 177 -19.03 -1.68 2.29
C GLY A 177 -19.71 -2.60 1.25
N GLU A 178 -20.02 -2.07 0.06
CA GLU A 178 -20.52 -2.88 -1.05
C GLU A 178 -19.49 -3.93 -1.47
N ASP A 179 -19.92 -5.14 -1.80
CA ASP A 179 -19.05 -6.15 -2.40
C ASP A 179 -18.79 -5.82 -3.87
N ILE A 180 -17.73 -5.05 -4.09
CA ILE A 180 -17.38 -4.56 -5.44
C ILE A 180 -16.99 -5.69 -6.40
N LEU A 181 -16.51 -6.84 -5.90
CA LEU A 181 -16.20 -7.98 -6.78
C LEU A 181 -17.48 -8.60 -7.33
N SER A 182 -18.49 -8.83 -6.48
CA SER A 182 -19.78 -9.31 -6.92
C SER A 182 -20.48 -8.31 -7.86
N ARG A 183 -20.39 -7.01 -7.54
CA ARG A 183 -20.91 -5.93 -8.39
C ARG A 183 -20.33 -5.97 -9.79
N GLU A 184 -19.03 -6.10 -9.91
CA GLU A 184 -18.28 -6.04 -11.18
C GLU A 184 -18.14 -7.41 -11.87
N GLY A 185 -18.68 -8.48 -11.27
CA GLY A 185 -18.59 -9.85 -11.82
C GLY A 185 -17.15 -10.39 -11.84
N ILE A 186 -16.33 -10.01 -10.85
CA ILE A 186 -14.91 -10.37 -10.76
C ILE A 186 -14.74 -11.57 -9.84
N GLU A 187 -14.19 -12.67 -10.36
CA GLU A 187 -13.83 -13.84 -9.57
C GLU A 187 -12.39 -13.72 -9.04
N PRO A 188 -12.18 -13.81 -7.71
CA PRO A 188 -10.84 -13.79 -7.13
C PRO A 188 -10.01 -15.00 -7.55
N ASP A 189 -8.77 -14.78 -7.99
CA ASP A 189 -7.82 -15.87 -8.30
C ASP A 189 -7.21 -16.42 -7.00
N THR A 190 -7.81 -17.47 -6.44
CA THR A 190 -7.36 -18.13 -5.21
C THR A 190 -6.11 -19.00 -5.40
N THR A 191 -5.69 -19.27 -6.64
CA THR A 191 -4.48 -20.06 -6.91
C THR A 191 -3.20 -19.33 -6.50
N LYS A 192 -3.29 -18.01 -6.34
CA LYS A 192 -2.19 -17.14 -5.88
C LYS A 192 -2.24 -16.83 -4.39
N GLU A 193 -3.14 -17.45 -3.65
CA GLU A 193 -3.12 -17.35 -2.19
C GLU A 193 -1.87 -18.00 -1.61
N PRO A 194 -1.38 -17.52 -0.45
CA PRO A 194 -0.22 -18.13 0.18
C PRO A 194 -0.42 -19.64 0.37
N PRO A 195 0.61 -20.46 0.15
CA PRO A 195 0.49 -21.92 0.28
C PRO A 195 0.08 -22.40 1.68
N PHE A 196 0.19 -21.52 2.68
CA PHE A 196 -0.29 -21.76 4.03
C PHE A 196 -1.80 -21.50 4.20
N SER A 197 -2.50 -20.97 3.21
CA SER A 197 -3.97 -20.77 3.25
C SER A 197 -4.76 -21.98 2.74
N GLN A 198 -4.09 -22.96 2.13
CA GLN A 198 -4.72 -24.12 1.49
C GLN A 198 -4.73 -25.41 2.34
N ALA A 199 -4.28 -25.38 3.58
CA ALA A 199 -4.21 -26.54 4.47
C ALA A 199 -5.41 -26.63 5.43
#